data_63f2e0b158ddbc08ae0dd2ea00dbafa5
#
_entry.id   63f2e0b158ddbc08ae0dd2ea00dbafa5
#
_cell.length_a   1.000
_cell.length_b   1.000
_cell.length_c   1.000
_cell.angle_alpha   90.00
_cell.angle_beta   90.00
_cell.angle_gamma   90.00
#
_symmetry.space_group_name_H-M   'P 1'
#
loop_
_entity.id
_entity.type
_entity.pdbx_description
1 polymer ?
#
loop_
_entity_poly.entity_id
_entity_poly.type
_entity_poly.pdbx_seq_one_letter_code
_entity_poly.pdbx_strand_id
1 'polypeptide(L)'
;DTAYKLLSSDEMGSFLYMKRHGATTLWERWDGKESHCHPMFGGCVRHLFEGFLGIRQTYGTGGYQDVTVEPRLPEGISFMEGSFPTDKGTVSVSLRREDGNITCDVRLP
;
A
#
# COMPACT_ATOMS: atom_id res chain seq x y z
N ASP A 1 -9.09 5.45 8.96
CA ASP A 1 -8.75 5.44 7.52
C ASP A 1 -9.55 4.36 6.79
N THR A 2 -10.35 4.78 5.80
CA THR A 2 -11.25 3.89 5.04
C THR A 2 -10.44 2.86 4.21
N ALA A 3 -9.34 3.27 3.60
CA ALA A 3 -8.50 2.38 2.81
C ALA A 3 -7.87 1.29 3.68
N TYR A 4 -7.42 1.64 4.89
CA TYR A 4 -6.91 0.66 5.84
C TYR A 4 -7.99 -0.35 6.26
N LYS A 5 -9.22 0.12 6.53
CA LYS A 5 -10.35 -0.77 6.84
C LYS A 5 -10.67 -1.74 5.71
N LEU A 6 -10.67 -1.25 4.45
CA LEU A 6 -10.87 -2.11 3.27
C LEU A 6 -9.82 -3.21 3.16
N LEU A 7 -8.57 -2.94 3.57
CA LEU A 7 -7.50 -3.91 3.53
C LEU A 7 -7.56 -4.92 4.68
N SER A 8 -7.96 -4.49 5.88
CA SER A 8 -7.74 -5.18 7.16
C SER A 8 -8.99 -5.61 7.92
N SER A 9 -10.18 -5.34 7.44
CA SER A 9 -11.42 -5.81 8.07
C SER A 9 -11.62 -7.31 7.88
N ASP A 10 -12.25 -7.97 8.87
CA ASP A 10 -12.66 -9.37 8.78
C ASP A 10 -14.00 -9.56 8.08
N GLU A 11 -14.69 -8.49 7.76
CA GLU A 11 -16.00 -8.53 7.11
C GLU A 11 -15.88 -8.72 5.60
N MET A 12 -16.90 -9.32 5.00
CA MET A 12 -17.03 -9.42 3.55
C MET A 12 -16.91 -8.02 2.92
N GLY A 13 -16.10 -7.91 1.88
CA GLY A 13 -15.79 -6.63 1.25
C GLY A 13 -14.39 -6.10 1.57
N SER A 14 -13.55 -6.92 2.21
CA SER A 14 -12.15 -6.58 2.50
C SER A 14 -11.17 -7.60 1.93
N PHE A 15 -9.91 -7.19 1.74
CA PHE A 15 -8.85 -8.09 1.27
C PHE A 15 -8.43 -9.10 2.34
N LEU A 16 -8.48 -8.73 3.62
CA LEU A 16 -8.21 -9.66 4.70
C LEU A 16 -9.27 -10.77 4.77
N TYR A 17 -10.54 -10.44 4.52
CA TYR A 17 -11.61 -11.42 4.39
C TYR A 17 -11.30 -12.46 3.31
N MET A 18 -10.92 -12.04 2.09
CA MET A 18 -10.50 -12.96 1.03
C MET A 18 -9.38 -13.88 1.50
N LYS A 19 -8.33 -13.30 2.10
CA LYS A 19 -7.15 -14.05 2.58
C LYS A 19 -7.55 -15.10 3.62
N ARG A 20 -8.39 -14.76 4.58
CA ARG A 20 -8.86 -15.68 5.62
C ARG A 20 -9.75 -16.80 5.09
N HIS A 21 -10.40 -16.58 3.97
CA HIS A 21 -11.22 -17.59 3.28
C HIS A 21 -10.44 -18.37 2.21
N GLY A 22 -9.12 -18.33 2.26
CA GLY A 22 -8.25 -19.19 1.45
C GLY A 22 -7.79 -18.57 0.12
N ALA A 23 -8.01 -17.28 -0.10
CA ALA A 23 -7.50 -16.63 -1.31
C ALA A 23 -5.96 -16.59 -1.32
N THR A 24 -5.39 -17.06 -2.40
CA THR A 24 -3.96 -16.93 -2.74
C THR A 24 -3.73 -15.91 -3.86
N THR A 25 -4.81 -15.45 -4.47
CA THR A 25 -4.85 -14.47 -5.54
C THR A 25 -6.01 -13.49 -5.29
N LEU A 26 -6.15 -12.46 -6.08
CA LEU A 26 -7.30 -11.55 -6.01
C LEU A 26 -8.52 -12.21 -6.67
N TRP A 27 -9.57 -12.40 -5.91
CA TRP A 27 -10.84 -12.89 -6.40
C TRP A 27 -11.62 -11.80 -7.10
N GLU A 28 -12.44 -12.17 -8.07
CA GLU A 28 -13.36 -11.27 -8.75
C GLU A 28 -14.50 -10.81 -7.83
N ARG A 29 -14.95 -11.71 -6.97
CA ARG A 29 -16.03 -11.46 -5.99
C ARG A 29 -15.57 -11.80 -4.59
N TRP A 30 -16.04 -11.02 -3.64
CA TRP A 30 -15.73 -11.20 -2.22
C TRP A 30 -16.15 -12.55 -1.66
N ASP A 31 -17.19 -13.17 -2.22
CA ASP A 31 -17.73 -14.47 -1.80
C ASP A 31 -16.96 -15.69 -2.40
N GLY A 32 -15.91 -15.44 -3.17
CA GLY A 32 -15.09 -16.49 -3.80
C GLY A 32 -15.78 -17.25 -4.93
N LYS A 33 -16.91 -16.76 -5.41
CA LYS A 33 -17.54 -17.28 -6.63
C LYS A 33 -16.92 -16.60 -7.83
N GLU A 34 -16.95 -17.12 -8.99
CA GLU A 34 -16.35 -16.56 -10.21
C GLU A 34 -14.81 -16.71 -10.23
N SER A 35 -14.12 -15.81 -10.94
CA SER A 35 -12.68 -15.90 -11.15
C SER A 35 -11.86 -15.72 -9.85
N HIS A 36 -10.90 -16.59 -9.63
CA HIS A 36 -9.94 -16.49 -8.54
C HIS A 36 -8.62 -15.80 -8.97
N CYS A 37 -8.54 -15.26 -10.16
CA CYS A 37 -7.41 -14.45 -10.61
C CYS A 37 -7.93 -13.21 -11.34
N HIS A 38 -8.31 -12.20 -10.58
CA HIS A 38 -8.94 -10.99 -11.11
C HIS A 38 -8.13 -9.74 -10.74
N PRO A 39 -7.12 -9.37 -11.56
CA PRO A 39 -6.14 -8.34 -11.21
C PRO A 39 -6.72 -6.93 -11.10
N MET A 40 -7.98 -6.69 -11.46
CA MET A 40 -8.65 -5.41 -11.34
C MET A 40 -8.54 -4.83 -9.94
N PHE A 41 -8.66 -5.66 -8.90
CA PHE A 41 -8.49 -5.23 -7.51
C PHE A 41 -7.05 -4.94 -7.12
N GLY A 42 -6.08 -5.25 -7.96
CA GLY A 42 -4.66 -4.91 -7.76
C GLY A 42 -4.38 -3.42 -7.68
N GLY A 43 -5.32 -2.57 -8.12
CA GLY A 43 -5.23 -1.12 -7.95
C GLY A 43 -5.04 -0.65 -6.51
N CYS A 44 -5.39 -1.47 -5.50
CA CYS A 44 -5.10 -1.17 -4.09
C CYS A 44 -3.60 -1.04 -3.81
N VAL A 45 -2.74 -1.72 -4.56
CA VAL A 45 -1.28 -1.65 -4.42
C VAL A 45 -0.79 -0.22 -4.64
N ARG A 46 -1.35 0.50 -5.61
CA ARG A 46 -1.03 1.91 -5.81
C ARG A 46 -1.27 2.73 -4.54
N HIS A 47 -2.36 2.46 -3.83
CA HIS A 47 -2.67 3.16 -2.59
C HIS A 47 -1.69 2.82 -1.46
N LEU A 48 -1.13 1.61 -1.43
CA LEU A 48 -0.09 1.26 -0.46
C LEU A 48 1.16 2.14 -0.65
N PHE A 49 1.56 2.38 -1.90
CA PHE A 49 2.71 3.23 -2.22
C PHE A 49 2.40 4.72 -2.11
N GLU A 50 1.36 5.18 -2.78
CA GLU A 50 1.05 6.61 -2.86
C GLU A 50 0.31 7.15 -1.63
N GLY A 51 -0.56 6.33 -1.03
CA GLY A 51 -1.41 6.73 0.10
C GLY A 51 -0.77 6.52 1.47
N PHE A 52 -0.08 5.39 1.67
CA PHE A 52 0.52 5.06 2.96
C PHE A 52 2.02 5.36 3.01
N LEU A 53 2.81 4.78 2.11
CA LEU A 53 4.25 5.12 2.02
C LEU A 53 4.48 6.54 1.48
N GLY A 54 3.47 7.12 0.83
CA GLY A 54 3.49 8.50 0.37
C GLY A 54 4.43 8.75 -0.81
N ILE A 55 4.89 7.69 -1.49
CA ILE A 55 5.79 7.81 -2.65
C ILE A 55 4.96 8.16 -3.88
N ARG A 56 5.07 9.41 -4.34
CA ARG A 56 4.32 9.91 -5.49
C ARG A 56 5.23 10.62 -6.47
N GLN A 57 4.91 10.49 -7.76
CA GLN A 57 5.50 11.34 -8.78
C GLN A 57 5.03 12.78 -8.58
N THR A 58 5.96 13.73 -8.63
CA THR A 58 5.61 15.15 -8.58
C THR A 58 4.83 15.55 -9.84
N TYR A 59 3.75 16.29 -9.66
CA TYR A 59 2.91 16.72 -10.77
C TYR A 59 3.70 17.53 -11.80
N GLY A 60 3.48 17.24 -13.09
CA GLY A 60 4.16 17.90 -14.20
C GLY A 60 5.52 17.32 -14.58
N THR A 61 5.99 16.27 -13.86
CA THR A 61 7.20 15.53 -14.23
C THR A 61 6.84 14.13 -14.75
N GLY A 62 7.75 13.49 -15.49
CA GLY A 62 7.57 12.14 -16.00
C GLY A 62 8.56 11.16 -15.37
N GLY A 63 8.22 9.86 -15.35
CA GLY A 63 9.16 8.78 -14.99
C GLY A 63 9.75 8.86 -13.57
N TYR A 64 9.02 9.48 -12.61
CA TYR A 64 9.50 9.70 -11.25
C TYR A 64 10.85 10.46 -11.19
N GLN A 65 11.07 11.40 -12.11
CA GLN A 65 12.22 12.28 -12.09
C GLN A 65 12.29 13.12 -10.81
N ASP A 66 11.13 13.59 -10.37
CA ASP A 66 10.95 14.22 -9.08
C ASP A 66 9.92 13.44 -8.27
N VAL A 67 10.24 13.17 -7.02
CA VAL A 67 9.43 12.35 -6.11
C VAL A 67 9.04 13.17 -4.90
N THR A 68 7.75 13.16 -4.60
CA THR A 68 7.24 13.65 -3.32
C THR A 68 7.06 12.47 -2.38
N VAL A 69 7.54 12.60 -1.14
CA VAL A 69 7.37 11.58 -0.09
C VAL A 69 6.58 12.18 1.07
N GLU A 70 5.32 11.79 1.21
CA GLU A 70 4.41 12.23 2.28
C GLU A 70 3.75 11.02 2.94
N PRO A 71 4.47 10.31 3.82
CA PRO A 71 3.98 9.06 4.39
C PRO A 71 2.88 9.27 5.42
N ARG A 72 2.01 8.25 5.52
CA ARG A 72 0.93 8.19 6.51
C ARG A 72 0.86 6.80 7.10
N LEU A 73 1.22 6.66 8.35
CA LEU A 73 1.10 5.39 9.07
C LEU A 73 -0.29 5.30 9.72
N PRO A 74 -1.19 4.42 9.23
CA PRO A 74 -2.51 4.25 9.83
C PRO A 74 -2.44 3.89 11.32
N GLU A 75 -3.48 4.25 12.06
CA GLU A 75 -3.64 3.77 13.44
C GLU A 75 -3.75 2.23 13.44
N GLY A 76 -3.15 1.59 14.43
CA GLY A 76 -3.12 0.13 14.56
C GLY A 76 -1.98 -0.55 13.78
N ILE A 77 -1.20 0.20 12.99
CA ILE A 77 0.05 -0.29 12.39
C ILE A 77 1.24 0.35 13.11
N SER A 78 2.17 -0.49 13.58
CA SER A 78 3.41 -0.03 14.22
C SER A 78 4.58 0.09 13.25
N PHE A 79 4.49 -0.55 12.08
CA PHE A 79 5.58 -0.61 11.13
C PHE A 79 5.07 -0.77 9.69
N MET A 80 5.70 -0.07 8.77
CA MET A 80 5.47 -0.22 7.34
C MET A 80 6.74 0.16 6.57
N GLU A 81 7.08 -0.64 5.57
CA GLU A 81 8.18 -0.32 4.66
C GLU A 81 7.86 -0.72 3.23
N GLY A 82 8.50 -0.07 2.30
CA GLY A 82 8.44 -0.43 0.89
C GLY A 82 9.45 0.32 0.06
N SER A 83 9.73 -0.21 -1.12
CA SER A 83 10.64 0.38 -2.08
C SER A 83 10.02 0.40 -3.47
N PHE A 84 10.31 1.44 -4.22
CA PHE A 84 9.81 1.67 -5.55
C PHE A 84 10.97 1.94 -6.50
N PRO A 85 11.16 1.12 -7.56
CA PRO A 85 12.19 1.34 -8.55
C PRO A 85 11.81 2.49 -9.49
N THR A 86 12.78 3.36 -9.76
CA THR A 86 12.67 4.44 -10.75
C THR A 86 13.82 4.34 -11.75
N ASP A 87 13.76 5.09 -12.83
CA ASP A 87 14.84 5.13 -13.82
C ASP A 87 16.18 5.64 -13.25
N LYS A 88 16.14 6.35 -12.12
CA LYS A 88 17.33 6.88 -11.44
C LYS A 88 17.85 6.00 -10.30
N GLY A 89 17.10 4.97 -9.94
CA GLY A 89 17.40 4.08 -8.82
C GLY A 89 16.17 3.81 -7.96
N THR A 90 16.37 3.32 -6.75
CA THR A 90 15.28 2.89 -5.87
C THR A 90 15.00 3.94 -4.80
N VAL A 91 13.73 4.35 -4.71
CA VAL A 91 13.21 5.11 -3.57
C VAL A 91 12.70 4.13 -2.52
N SER A 92 13.14 4.27 -1.27
CA SER A 92 12.68 3.42 -0.16
C SER A 92 12.17 4.29 0.98
N VAL A 93 11.07 3.85 1.60
CA VAL A 93 10.47 4.49 2.77
C VAL A 93 10.20 3.44 3.84
N SER A 94 10.60 3.74 5.07
CA SER A 94 10.32 2.92 6.25
C SER A 94 9.73 3.80 7.35
N LEU A 95 8.64 3.35 7.95
CA LEU A 95 7.93 4.01 9.03
C LEU A 95 7.87 3.09 10.25
N ARG A 96 8.13 3.62 11.43
CA ARG A 96 7.97 2.93 12.71
C ARG A 96 7.26 3.83 13.71
N ARG A 97 6.36 3.24 14.47
CA ARG A 97 5.69 3.88 15.59
C ARG A 97 6.19 3.26 16.89
N GLU A 98 6.85 4.06 17.71
CA GLU A 98 7.37 3.67 19.02
C GLU A 98 7.07 4.79 20.02
N ASP A 99 6.50 4.45 21.18
CA ASP A 99 6.19 5.38 22.27
C ASP A 99 5.43 6.65 21.83
N GLY A 100 4.48 6.49 20.90
CA GLY A 100 3.67 7.60 20.38
C GLY A 100 4.34 8.45 19.30
N ASN A 101 5.62 8.22 19.03
CA ASN A 101 6.37 8.89 17.97
C ASN A 101 6.39 8.06 16.69
N ILE A 102 6.45 8.72 15.54
CA ILE A 102 6.64 8.08 14.24
C ILE A 102 8.00 8.49 13.69
N THR A 103 8.86 7.51 13.51
CA THR A 103 10.14 7.69 12.80
C THR A 103 9.92 7.34 11.33
N CYS A 104 10.47 8.17 10.45
CA CYS A 104 10.43 7.99 9.01
C CYS A 104 11.84 8.03 8.43
N ASP A 105 12.26 6.93 7.82
CA ASP A 105 13.50 6.85 7.05
C ASP A 105 13.18 6.85 5.55
N VAL A 106 13.77 7.79 4.83
CA VAL A 106 13.65 7.90 3.36
C VAL A 106 15.03 7.74 2.75
N ARG A 107 15.16 6.85 1.78
CA ARG A 107 16.36 6.68 0.98
C ARG A 107 16.04 6.99 -0.48
N LEU A 108 16.80 7.87 -1.05
CA LEU A 108 16.72 8.26 -2.46
C LEU A 108 17.91 7.69 -3.24
N PRO A 109 17.79 7.55 -4.57
CA PRO A 109 18.87 7.11 -5.44
C PRO A 109 20.08 8.02 -5.37
#